data_db27b30f155425f293d5ae1118ac71a8
#
_entry.id   db27b30f155425f293d5ae1118ac71a8
#
_cell.length_a   1.000
_cell.length_b   1.000
_cell.length_c   1.000
_cell.angle_alpha   90.00
_cell.angle_beta   90.00
_cell.angle_gamma   90.00
#
_symmetry.space_group_name_H-M   'P 1'
#
loop_
_entity.id
_entity.type
_entity.pdbx_description
1 polymer ?
#
loop_
_entity_poly.entity_id
_entity_poly.type
_entity_poly.pdbx_seq_one_letter_code
_entity_poly.pdbx_strand_id
1 'polypeptide(L)'
;MDAFASFFHSINKKSQQKYYALIPDILNILPPLKETSNSDDLTKALLAMVDLAEAAPKMFRPLFHDLVTFSITVIQDKELDDQARQNALELMATFADQNPQMCRKDPSYTSEMVTQCLSLMTDVGIDDDDAEEWNASEDVSRDPLYFAS
;
A
#
# COMPACT_ATOMS: atom_id res chain seq x y z
N MET A 1 7.25 -9.77 11.48
CA MET A 1 6.28 -10.19 10.43
C MET A 1 6.97 -10.75 9.18
N ASP A 2 8.12 -10.24 8.78
CA ASP A 2 8.90 -10.72 7.60
C ASP A 2 9.21 -12.23 7.63
N ALA A 3 9.56 -12.77 8.80
CA ALA A 3 9.76 -14.20 8.97
C ALA A 3 8.48 -15.02 8.71
N PHE A 4 7.32 -14.45 9.00
CA PHE A 4 6.02 -15.08 8.76
C PHE A 4 5.65 -15.05 7.27
N ALA A 5 5.91 -13.93 6.58
CA ALA A 5 5.74 -13.84 5.13
C ALA A 5 6.66 -14.80 4.39
N SER A 6 7.95 -14.85 4.74
CA SER A 6 8.92 -15.79 4.18
C SER A 6 8.52 -17.25 4.41
N PHE A 7 7.98 -17.56 5.60
CA PHE A 7 7.46 -18.89 5.91
C PHE A 7 6.26 -19.23 4.99
N PHE A 8 5.34 -18.28 4.76
CA PHE A 8 4.19 -18.49 3.86
C PHE A 8 4.61 -18.77 2.42
N HIS A 9 5.65 -18.11 1.91
CA HIS A 9 6.20 -18.40 0.58
C HIS A 9 6.80 -19.82 0.48
N SER A 10 7.30 -20.36 1.59
CA SER A 10 7.95 -21.67 1.62
C SER A 10 7.00 -22.86 1.76
N ILE A 11 5.78 -22.66 2.26
CA ILE A 11 4.81 -23.72 2.50
C ILE A 11 3.80 -23.87 1.36
N ASN A 12 3.29 -25.10 1.19
CA ASN A 12 2.27 -25.35 0.18
C ASN A 12 0.91 -24.73 0.57
N LYS A 13 0.07 -24.43 -0.44
CA LYS A 13 -1.23 -23.78 -0.27
C LYS A 13 -2.18 -24.48 0.71
N LYS A 14 -2.11 -25.82 0.82
CA LYS A 14 -2.95 -26.59 1.75
C LYS A 14 -2.53 -26.36 3.21
N SER A 15 -1.24 -26.21 3.43
CA SER A 15 -0.69 -25.91 4.75
C SER A 15 -0.95 -24.44 5.16
N GLN A 16 -0.92 -23.50 4.20
CA GLN A 16 -1.25 -22.09 4.45
C GLN A 16 -2.62 -21.92 5.12
N GLN A 17 -3.63 -22.70 4.72
CA GLN A 17 -4.99 -22.59 5.26
C GLN A 17 -5.06 -22.81 6.77
N LYS A 18 -4.14 -23.58 7.36
CA LYS A 18 -4.10 -23.80 8.80
C LYS A 18 -3.79 -22.51 9.60
N TYR A 19 -3.10 -21.58 8.96
CA TYR A 19 -2.66 -20.33 9.59
C TYR A 19 -3.61 -19.16 9.34
N TYR A 20 -4.69 -19.35 8.57
CA TYR A 20 -5.68 -18.30 8.33
C TYR A 20 -6.37 -17.82 9.61
N ALA A 21 -6.44 -18.67 10.64
CA ALA A 21 -6.99 -18.31 11.93
C ALA A 21 -6.16 -17.26 12.69
N LEU A 22 -4.90 -17.04 12.31
CA LEU A 22 -4.03 -16.02 12.93
C LEU A 22 -4.27 -14.61 12.39
N ILE A 23 -4.94 -14.47 11.24
CA ILE A 23 -5.13 -13.17 10.61
C ILE A 23 -5.91 -12.18 11.46
N PRO A 24 -7.00 -12.55 12.14
CA PRO A 24 -7.68 -11.63 13.03
C PRO A 24 -6.75 -11.05 14.12
N ASP A 25 -5.90 -11.89 14.69
CA ASP A 25 -4.96 -11.45 15.74
C ASP A 25 -3.90 -10.50 15.18
N ILE A 26 -3.40 -10.78 13.97
CA ILE A 26 -2.45 -9.90 13.26
C ILE A 26 -3.10 -8.55 12.94
N LEU A 27 -4.34 -8.55 12.43
CA LEU A 27 -5.04 -7.30 12.11
C LEU A 27 -5.37 -6.47 13.35
N ASN A 28 -5.65 -7.11 14.48
CA ASN A 28 -5.92 -6.41 15.75
C ASN A 28 -4.70 -5.65 16.30
N ILE A 29 -3.49 -5.93 15.80
CA ILE A 29 -2.27 -5.20 16.20
C ILE A 29 -2.17 -3.84 15.47
N LEU A 30 -2.76 -3.71 14.26
CA LEU A 30 -2.59 -2.54 13.43
C LEU A 30 -3.18 -1.24 14.02
N PRO A 31 -4.43 -1.21 14.55
CA PRO A 31 -4.99 0.01 15.12
C PRO A 31 -4.18 0.58 16.28
N PRO A 32 -3.73 -0.21 17.29
CA PRO A 32 -2.84 0.29 18.32
C PRO A 32 -1.52 0.85 17.79
N LEU A 33 -0.95 0.24 16.74
CA LEU A 33 0.28 0.76 16.12
C LEU A 33 0.07 2.12 15.46
N LYS A 34 -1.11 2.37 14.89
CA LYS A 34 -1.46 3.68 14.33
C LYS A 34 -1.56 4.75 15.42
N GLU A 35 -2.06 4.41 16.60
CA GLU A 35 -2.23 5.34 17.72
C GLU A 35 -0.92 5.63 18.48
N THR A 36 0.08 4.74 18.36
CA THR A 36 1.39 4.98 18.94
C THR A 36 2.19 5.95 18.09
N SER A 37 2.92 6.87 18.73
CA SER A 37 3.79 7.85 18.06
C SER A 37 4.98 7.22 17.30
N ASN A 38 5.03 5.89 17.17
CA ASN A 38 6.11 5.18 16.50
C ASN A 38 5.68 4.77 15.08
N SER A 39 5.78 5.71 14.14
CA SER A 39 5.47 5.51 12.72
C SER A 39 6.25 4.36 12.08
N ASP A 40 7.48 4.09 12.56
CA ASP A 40 8.34 3.02 12.03
C ASP A 40 7.72 1.63 12.19
N ASP A 41 7.08 1.35 13.33
CA ASP A 41 6.49 0.04 13.58
C ASP A 41 5.23 -0.19 12.73
N LEU A 42 4.43 0.85 12.52
CA LEU A 42 3.29 0.80 11.60
C LEU A 42 3.76 0.57 10.16
N THR A 43 4.79 1.30 9.71
CA THR A 43 5.38 1.17 8.37
C THR A 43 5.88 -0.24 8.12
N LYS A 44 6.62 -0.83 9.06
CA LYS A 44 7.11 -2.23 8.98
C LYS A 44 5.96 -3.23 9.00
N ALA A 45 4.93 -2.96 9.82
CA ALA A 45 3.76 -3.83 9.88
C ALA A 45 3.00 -3.84 8.55
N LEU A 46 2.78 -2.68 7.93
CA LEU A 46 2.12 -2.56 6.62
C LEU A 46 2.94 -3.24 5.52
N LEU A 47 4.26 -3.05 5.48
CA LEU A 47 5.12 -3.72 4.51
C LEU A 47 5.03 -5.24 4.63
N ALA A 48 5.08 -5.78 5.84
CA ALA A 48 4.90 -7.22 6.05
C ALA A 48 3.49 -7.72 5.68
N MET A 49 2.46 -6.86 5.75
CA MET A 49 1.13 -7.18 5.25
C MET A 49 1.09 -7.22 3.72
N VAL A 50 1.86 -6.38 3.03
CA VAL A 50 2.05 -6.44 1.57
C VAL A 50 2.65 -7.79 1.19
N ASP A 51 3.76 -8.20 1.82
CA ASP A 51 4.39 -9.50 1.58
C ASP A 51 3.41 -10.68 1.79
N LEU A 52 2.60 -10.62 2.85
CA LEU A 52 1.58 -11.64 3.12
C LEU A 52 0.45 -11.63 2.08
N ALA A 53 0.05 -10.46 1.61
CA ALA A 53 -0.97 -10.31 0.57
C ALA A 53 -0.49 -10.89 -0.76
N GLU A 54 0.78 -10.73 -1.09
CA GLU A 54 1.41 -11.38 -2.26
C GLU A 54 1.44 -12.91 -2.11
N ALA A 55 1.90 -13.40 -0.96
CA ALA A 55 2.06 -14.83 -0.71
C ALA A 55 0.73 -15.58 -0.64
N ALA A 56 -0.28 -15.01 0.03
CA ALA A 56 -1.53 -15.69 0.35
C ALA A 56 -2.74 -14.74 0.44
N PRO A 57 -3.12 -14.03 -0.63
CA PRO A 57 -4.17 -13.00 -0.60
C PRO A 57 -5.52 -13.51 -0.09
N LYS A 58 -5.81 -14.80 -0.29
CA LYS A 58 -7.09 -15.41 0.09
C LYS A 58 -7.30 -15.51 1.61
N MET A 59 -6.23 -15.44 2.39
CA MET A 59 -6.33 -15.51 3.85
C MET A 59 -7.02 -14.27 4.45
N PHE A 60 -6.96 -13.14 3.74
CA PHE A 60 -7.59 -11.89 4.16
C PHE A 60 -9.09 -11.79 3.85
N ARG A 61 -9.63 -12.73 3.07
CA ARG A 61 -11.03 -12.66 2.59
C ARG A 61 -12.06 -12.40 3.70
N PRO A 62 -11.99 -13.02 4.88
CA PRO A 62 -12.99 -12.78 5.93
C PRO A 62 -12.97 -11.36 6.50
N LEU A 63 -11.84 -10.70 6.47
CA LEU A 63 -11.59 -9.38 7.08
C LEU A 63 -11.14 -8.35 6.04
N PHE A 64 -11.38 -8.63 4.75
CA PHE A 64 -10.89 -7.80 3.66
C PHE A 64 -11.44 -6.37 3.73
N HIS A 65 -12.74 -6.23 3.99
CA HIS A 65 -13.38 -4.92 4.12
C HIS A 65 -12.81 -4.10 5.28
N ASP A 66 -12.58 -4.74 6.43
CA ASP A 66 -12.01 -4.07 7.60
C ASP A 66 -10.57 -3.62 7.34
N LEU A 67 -9.79 -4.45 6.64
CA LEU A 67 -8.43 -4.11 6.25
C LEU A 67 -8.39 -2.95 5.24
N VAL A 68 -9.28 -2.94 4.24
CA VAL A 68 -9.42 -1.83 3.29
C VAL A 68 -9.79 -0.54 4.03
N THR A 69 -10.77 -0.60 4.92
CA THR A 69 -11.20 0.55 5.74
C THR A 69 -10.04 1.07 6.59
N PHE A 70 -9.30 0.18 7.24
CA PHE A 70 -8.10 0.57 8.00
C PHE A 70 -7.05 1.24 7.11
N SER A 71 -6.73 0.65 5.94
CA SER A 71 -5.77 1.24 5.00
C SER A 71 -6.17 2.66 4.58
N ILE A 72 -7.46 2.90 4.32
CA ILE A 72 -7.98 4.24 4.01
C ILE A 72 -7.74 5.21 5.17
N THR A 73 -7.96 4.79 6.43
CA THR A 73 -7.72 5.65 7.60
C THR A 73 -6.24 6.01 7.76
N VAL A 74 -5.33 5.12 7.37
CA VAL A 74 -3.88 5.39 7.37
C VAL A 74 -3.52 6.37 6.25
N ILE A 75 -4.01 6.15 5.03
CA ILE A 75 -3.72 7.01 3.87
C ILE A 75 -4.18 8.45 4.11
N GLN A 76 -5.35 8.64 4.73
CA GLN A 76 -5.94 9.95 4.96
C GLN A 76 -5.32 10.71 6.14
N ASP A 77 -4.58 10.04 6.98
CA ASP A 77 -3.99 10.62 8.18
C ASP A 77 -2.67 11.34 7.83
N LYS A 78 -2.76 12.66 7.70
CA LYS A 78 -1.61 13.53 7.34
C LYS A 78 -0.57 13.70 8.46
N GLU A 79 -0.87 13.27 9.67
CA GLU A 79 0.09 13.27 10.78
C GLU A 79 1.02 12.05 10.74
N LEU A 80 0.67 11.03 9.93
CA LEU A 80 1.50 9.87 9.74
C LEU A 80 2.59 10.13 8.69
N ASP A 81 3.68 9.40 8.82
CA ASP A 81 4.77 9.39 7.85
C ASP A 81 4.27 8.99 6.44
N ASP A 82 4.79 9.67 5.42
CA ASP A 82 4.42 9.40 4.02
C ASP A 82 4.69 7.95 3.63
N GLN A 83 5.73 7.32 4.16
CA GLN A 83 6.04 5.92 3.90
C GLN A 83 4.94 4.98 4.43
N ALA A 84 4.37 5.26 5.60
CA ALA A 84 3.25 4.49 6.14
C ALA A 84 2.00 4.64 5.26
N ARG A 85 1.71 5.85 4.81
CA ARG A 85 0.59 6.15 3.90
C ARG A 85 0.76 5.47 2.54
N GLN A 86 1.97 5.50 1.98
CA GLN A 86 2.31 4.82 0.73
C GLN A 86 2.19 3.30 0.86
N ASN A 87 2.72 2.70 1.93
CA ASN A 87 2.62 1.25 2.16
C ASN A 87 1.15 0.79 2.33
N ALA A 88 0.31 1.63 2.92
CA ALA A 88 -1.13 1.32 3.02
C ALA A 88 -1.81 1.33 1.63
N LEU A 89 -1.43 2.25 0.73
CA LEU A 89 -1.90 2.25 -0.66
C LEU A 89 -1.34 1.06 -1.43
N GLU A 90 -0.07 0.72 -1.25
CA GLU A 90 0.58 -0.44 -1.85
C GLU A 90 -0.12 -1.74 -1.46
N LEU A 91 -0.51 -1.87 -0.18
CA LEU A 91 -1.28 -3.02 0.28
C LEU A 91 -2.62 -3.16 -0.49
N MET A 92 -3.33 -2.06 -0.69
CA MET A 92 -4.55 -2.06 -1.51
C MET A 92 -4.22 -2.46 -2.96
N ALA A 93 -3.19 -1.87 -3.59
CA ALA A 93 -2.78 -2.19 -4.95
C ALA A 93 -2.39 -3.66 -5.12
N THR A 94 -1.67 -4.22 -4.15
CA THR A 94 -1.29 -5.64 -4.11
C THR A 94 -2.51 -6.56 -4.15
N PHE A 95 -3.58 -6.24 -3.41
CA PHE A 95 -4.82 -7.02 -3.50
C PHE A 95 -5.49 -6.92 -4.87
N ALA A 96 -5.44 -5.76 -5.53
CA ALA A 96 -5.98 -5.60 -6.88
C ALA A 96 -5.25 -6.47 -7.90
N ASP A 97 -3.94 -6.60 -7.76
CA ASP A 97 -3.09 -7.43 -8.62
C ASP A 97 -3.25 -8.92 -8.31
N GLN A 98 -3.10 -9.31 -7.05
CA GLN A 98 -3.04 -10.71 -6.65
C GLN A 98 -4.42 -11.40 -6.57
N ASN A 99 -5.48 -10.65 -6.28
CA ASN A 99 -6.83 -11.20 -6.15
C ASN A 99 -7.94 -10.21 -6.57
N PRO A 100 -7.99 -9.82 -7.86
CA PRO A 100 -8.96 -8.84 -8.36
C PRO A 100 -10.42 -9.25 -8.15
N GLN A 101 -10.69 -10.56 -8.04
CA GLN A 101 -12.05 -11.03 -7.75
C GLN A 101 -12.53 -10.69 -6.34
N MET A 102 -11.60 -10.62 -5.37
CA MET A 102 -11.92 -10.22 -4.00
C MET A 102 -12.23 -8.72 -3.95
N CYS A 103 -11.43 -7.91 -4.62
CA CYS A 103 -11.62 -6.47 -4.73
C CYS A 103 -12.96 -6.11 -5.39
N ARG A 104 -13.35 -6.79 -6.49
CA ARG A 104 -14.64 -6.57 -7.17
C ARG A 104 -15.87 -6.97 -6.35
N LYS A 105 -15.71 -7.75 -5.29
CA LYS A 105 -16.82 -8.10 -4.39
C LYS A 105 -17.08 -7.06 -3.30
N ASP A 106 -16.11 -6.22 -3.04
CA ASP A 106 -16.28 -5.07 -2.15
C ASP A 106 -16.75 -3.87 -2.98
N PRO A 107 -17.96 -3.36 -2.75
CA PRO A 107 -18.57 -2.33 -3.60
C PRO A 107 -17.88 -0.98 -3.50
N SER A 108 -17.19 -0.72 -2.39
CA SER A 108 -16.49 0.56 -2.15
C SER A 108 -15.03 0.54 -2.63
N TYR A 109 -14.43 -0.64 -2.77
CA TYR A 109 -13.00 -0.78 -3.00
C TYR A 109 -12.47 0.06 -4.18
N THR A 110 -13.11 -0.04 -5.35
CA THR A 110 -12.61 0.64 -6.55
C THR A 110 -12.70 2.16 -6.44
N SER A 111 -13.82 2.68 -5.91
CA SER A 111 -13.98 4.12 -5.71
C SER A 111 -13.00 4.66 -4.68
N GLU A 112 -12.82 3.96 -3.59
CA GLU A 112 -11.86 4.32 -2.55
C GLU A 112 -10.42 4.28 -3.06
N MET A 113 -10.03 3.21 -3.76
CA MET A 113 -8.70 3.10 -4.35
C MET A 113 -8.38 4.29 -5.24
N VAL A 114 -9.27 4.66 -6.15
CA VAL A 114 -9.08 5.80 -7.06
C VAL A 114 -9.02 7.11 -6.26
N THR A 115 -9.90 7.29 -5.29
CA THR A 115 -9.94 8.50 -4.44
C THR A 115 -8.63 8.67 -3.67
N GLN A 116 -8.11 7.61 -3.06
CA GLN A 116 -6.88 7.67 -2.29
C GLN A 116 -5.65 7.90 -3.19
N CYS A 117 -5.59 7.27 -4.37
CA CYS A 117 -4.53 7.56 -5.35
C CYS A 117 -4.50 9.04 -5.75
N LEU A 118 -5.66 9.61 -6.10
CA LEU A 118 -5.75 11.01 -6.48
C LEU A 118 -5.40 11.94 -5.31
N SER A 119 -5.82 11.61 -4.09
CA SER A 119 -5.48 12.39 -2.90
C SER A 119 -3.97 12.43 -2.66
N LEU A 120 -3.30 11.30 -2.71
CA LEU A 120 -1.84 11.26 -2.53
C LEU A 120 -1.08 11.99 -3.65
N MET A 121 -1.57 11.92 -4.89
CA MET A 121 -0.98 12.67 -6.00
C MET A 121 -1.09 14.18 -5.82
N THR A 122 -2.12 14.67 -5.14
CA THR A 122 -2.32 16.10 -4.86
C THR A 122 -1.62 16.57 -3.58
N ASP A 123 -1.22 15.63 -2.71
CA ASP A 123 -0.48 15.94 -1.48
C ASP A 123 1.03 16.16 -1.74
N VAL A 124 1.51 15.92 -2.96
CA VAL A 124 2.87 16.28 -3.36
C VAL A 124 2.97 17.79 -3.34
N GLY A 125 3.59 18.34 -2.28
CA GLY A 125 3.92 19.76 -2.20
C GLY A 125 4.92 20.06 -3.30
N ILE A 126 4.47 20.74 -4.33
CA ILE A 126 5.36 21.34 -5.33
C ILE A 126 5.70 22.71 -4.77
N ASP A 127 6.87 22.85 -4.16
CA ASP A 127 7.43 24.16 -3.87
C ASP A 127 7.70 24.89 -5.20
N ASP A 128 7.54 26.22 -5.22
CA ASP A 128 7.73 27.00 -6.44
C ASP A 128 9.14 26.79 -7.06
N ASP A 129 10.13 26.50 -6.21
CA ASP A 129 11.50 26.18 -6.64
C ASP A 129 11.58 24.84 -7.39
N ASP A 130 10.82 23.81 -6.98
CA ASP A 130 10.76 22.51 -7.66
C ASP A 130 10.08 22.63 -9.04
N ALA A 131 9.07 23.50 -9.17
CA ALA A 131 8.38 23.76 -10.42
C ALA A 131 9.31 24.46 -11.45
N GLU A 132 10.19 25.37 -11.00
CA GLU A 132 11.18 26.02 -11.86
C GLU A 132 12.25 25.01 -12.34
N GLU A 133 12.72 24.11 -11.48
CA GLU A 133 13.69 23.08 -11.83
C GLU A 133 13.09 22.04 -12.80
N TRP A 134 11.83 21.67 -12.60
CA TRP A 134 11.09 20.80 -13.53
C TRP A 134 10.94 21.41 -14.92
N ASN A 135 10.56 22.68 -14.99
CA ASN A 135 10.44 23.41 -16.25
C ASN A 135 11.80 23.62 -16.94
N ALA A 136 12.87 23.83 -16.19
CA ALA A 136 14.22 23.96 -16.72
C ALA A 136 14.75 22.64 -17.31
N SER A 137 14.37 21.47 -16.74
CA SER A 137 14.79 20.16 -17.23
C SER A 137 14.12 19.76 -18.56
N GLU A 138 12.92 20.29 -18.87
CA GLU A 138 12.26 20.04 -20.16
C GLU A 138 12.91 20.79 -21.33
N ASP A 139 13.55 21.93 -21.09
CA ASP A 139 14.20 22.71 -22.14
C ASP A 139 15.48 22.05 -22.68
N VAL A 140 16.16 21.23 -21.89
CA VAL A 140 17.38 20.51 -22.31
C VAL A 140 17.07 19.41 -23.36
N SER A 141 15.84 18.89 -23.39
CA SER A 141 15.45 17.86 -24.37
C SER A 141 15.04 18.42 -25.75
N ARG A 142 15.00 19.73 -25.91
CA ARG A 142 14.66 20.42 -27.17
C ARG A 142 15.87 20.95 -27.96
N ASP A 143 17.08 20.52 -27.63
CA ASP A 143 18.25 20.94 -28.38
C ASP A 143 18.24 20.30 -29.80
N PRO A 144 18.11 21.10 -30.87
CA PRO A 144 17.98 20.59 -32.26
C PRO A 144 19.22 19.84 -32.77
N LEU A 145 20.30 19.82 -32.02
CA LEU A 145 21.58 19.21 -32.44
C LEU A 145 21.61 17.68 -32.33
N TYR A 146 20.59 17.05 -31.74
CA TYR A 146 20.53 15.58 -31.59
C TYR A 146 19.94 14.85 -32.82
N PHE A 147 19.44 15.56 -33.84
CA PHE A 147 18.83 14.97 -35.04
C PHE A 147 19.66 15.12 -36.31
N ALA A 148 20.94 15.47 -36.19
CA ALA A 148 21.84 15.58 -37.34
C ALA A 148 23.05 14.64 -37.20
N SER A 149 22.82 13.32 -37.35
CA SER A 149 23.86 12.31 -37.60
C SER A 149 23.27 11.12 -38.31
#